data_f371d85cd7ed3223cafc2eb0e8c7caf3
#
_entry.id   f371d85cd7ed3223cafc2eb0e8c7caf3
#
_cell.length_a   1.000
_cell.length_b   1.000
_cell.length_c   1.000
_cell.angle_alpha   90.00
_cell.angle_beta   90.00
_cell.angle_gamma   90.00
#
_symmetry.space_group_name_H-M   'P 1'
#
loop_
_entity.id
_entity.type
_entity.pdbx_description
1 polymer ?
#
loop_
_entity_poly.entity_id
_entity_poly.type
_entity_poly.pdbx_seq_one_letter_code
_entity_poly.pdbx_strand_id
1 'polypeptide(L)'
;MNLQRPNANDATRTANRSRSVVPMSGLCTRCIDGCAGNCEVFKATFRGRELIYPGPFGEITAGGDKDYPIDYSHLNIQGYALGAKGLPKGTAGNPDTALFPAVNTETEYGWDIKVKMKVPIFTGALGSTEIARKNWEHFAVGAAISGVTLVCGENVCGIDPQLKLDAKGKITSAPDMDRRIEQYRRYHQGYGEILVQMNVEDTRLGVAEYVSTKHGLNTIELKWGQGAKCIGGEIKVNSLERALELQKRGYIITPDPSNPVSQAAYKDGAIKEFERHSRLGFIEEQAFYAEVQRLRNLGFKRITLKTGAYGLRELAMAIKWGSKAKIDLLTIDGASGGTGMSPWRMMEEWGMPSLYLHAAAYEFCKKLADRGERAPDIAFAGGFSSEDGVFKALALGAPFSKAVCMGRALMIPGMVGKNIANWIKEGKLPNTVSQFGSTVEQIFVCYEEVKNLVGAKEISNIPLGAIGIYSYSQKIKVGLQQLMAGTRCFNVGVISRKDLMSLTEECVKVTGIPYLMNAYRNEAMQILES
;
A
#
# COMPACT_ATOMS: atom_id res chain seq x y z
N MET A 1 -31.77 12.63 -5.95
CA MET A 1 -30.97 13.85 -6.11
C MET A 1 -29.56 13.51 -5.69
N ASN A 2 -28.61 13.42 -6.64
CA ASN A 2 -27.21 13.27 -6.25
C ASN A 2 -26.83 14.56 -5.55
N LEU A 3 -26.57 14.50 -4.27
CA LEU A 3 -25.91 15.59 -3.57
C LEU A 3 -24.58 15.80 -4.29
N GLN A 4 -24.47 16.91 -4.97
CA GLN A 4 -23.23 17.30 -5.63
C GLN A 4 -22.19 17.46 -4.55
N ARG A 5 -21.17 16.66 -4.64
CA ARG A 5 -19.99 16.85 -3.82
C ARG A 5 -19.24 18.05 -4.35
N PRO A 6 -19.00 19.06 -3.54
CA PRO A 6 -18.09 20.12 -3.91
C PRO A 6 -16.67 19.59 -3.81
N ASN A 7 -16.24 18.78 -4.76
CA ASN A 7 -14.87 18.30 -4.82
C ASN A 7 -14.21 18.72 -6.12
N ALA A 8 -12.90 18.75 -6.12
CA ALA A 8 -12.11 19.16 -7.28
C ALA A 8 -12.38 18.30 -8.52
N ASN A 9 -12.77 17.04 -8.32
CA ASN A 9 -13.05 16.12 -9.40
C ASN A 9 -14.29 16.54 -10.20
N ASP A 10 -15.35 16.97 -9.50
CA ASP A 10 -16.57 17.47 -10.16
C ASP A 10 -16.32 18.81 -10.85
N ALA A 11 -15.53 19.68 -10.24
CA ALA A 11 -15.19 20.98 -10.79
C ALA A 11 -14.35 20.90 -12.06
N THR A 12 -13.43 19.95 -12.13
CA THR A 12 -12.49 19.83 -13.25
C THR A 12 -12.88 18.76 -14.27
N ARG A 13 -13.88 17.94 -13.98
CA ARG A 13 -14.26 16.74 -14.76
C ARG A 13 -13.10 15.78 -15.01
N THR A 14 -12.08 15.83 -14.17
CA THR A 14 -10.85 15.04 -14.34
C THR A 14 -10.91 13.69 -13.65
N ALA A 15 -11.85 13.49 -12.73
CA ALA A 15 -12.05 12.20 -12.11
C ALA A 15 -13.37 11.60 -12.59
N ASN A 16 -13.27 10.63 -13.42
CA ASN A 16 -14.40 9.84 -13.83
C ASN A 16 -14.69 8.76 -12.80
N ARG A 17 -15.41 9.13 -11.79
CA ARG A 17 -16.01 8.20 -10.86
C ARG A 17 -17.36 7.79 -11.42
N SER A 18 -17.36 6.71 -12.19
CA SER A 18 -18.61 6.10 -12.62
C SER A 18 -19.23 5.30 -11.46
N ARG A 19 -20.55 5.05 -11.53
CA ARG A 19 -21.25 4.21 -10.55
C ARG A 19 -20.74 2.76 -10.52
N SER A 20 -19.98 2.35 -11.52
CA SER A 20 -19.39 1.00 -11.62
C SER A 20 -18.00 0.89 -10.97
N VAL A 21 -17.44 2.00 -10.48
CA VAL A 21 -16.16 2.07 -9.80
C VAL A 21 -16.35 2.66 -8.42
N VAL A 22 -15.41 2.38 -7.56
CA VAL A 22 -15.46 2.81 -6.18
C VAL A 22 -15.25 4.33 -6.07
N PRO A 23 -16.18 5.10 -5.48
CA PRO A 23 -16.20 6.56 -5.58
C PRO A 23 -14.95 7.27 -5.10
N MET A 24 -14.31 6.78 -4.04
CA MET A 24 -13.19 7.49 -3.43
C MET A 24 -11.87 7.30 -4.16
N SER A 25 -11.70 6.20 -4.82
CA SER A 25 -10.45 5.88 -5.50
C SER A 25 -10.65 5.42 -6.95
N GLY A 26 -11.92 5.25 -7.38
CA GLY A 26 -12.30 4.89 -8.74
C GLY A 26 -11.70 3.60 -9.29
N LEU A 27 -11.12 2.73 -8.47
CA LEU A 27 -10.91 1.35 -8.85
C LEU A 27 -12.24 0.61 -8.77
N CYS A 28 -12.54 -0.22 -9.76
CA CYS A 28 -13.64 -1.14 -9.60
C CYS A 28 -13.30 -2.18 -8.51
N THR A 29 -14.32 -2.74 -7.90
CA THR A 29 -14.17 -3.76 -6.85
C THR A 29 -13.82 -5.15 -7.39
N ARG A 30 -13.75 -5.32 -8.71
CA ARG A 30 -13.59 -6.60 -9.41
C ARG A 30 -12.15 -6.85 -9.89
N CYS A 31 -11.18 -6.74 -8.99
CA CYS A 31 -9.79 -7.06 -9.28
C CYS A 31 -9.57 -8.58 -9.10
N ILE A 32 -9.77 -9.35 -10.15
CA ILE A 32 -9.63 -10.82 -10.18
C ILE A 32 -8.78 -11.24 -11.38
N ASP A 33 -8.31 -12.47 -11.38
CA ASP A 33 -7.68 -13.08 -12.55
C ASP A 33 -8.64 -13.01 -13.76
N GLY A 34 -8.11 -12.66 -14.93
CA GLY A 34 -8.89 -12.46 -16.14
C GLY A 34 -9.52 -11.08 -16.28
N CYS A 35 -9.22 -10.13 -15.38
CA CYS A 35 -9.70 -8.75 -15.50
C CYS A 35 -9.21 -8.12 -16.82
N ALA A 36 -10.16 -7.76 -17.69
CA ALA A 36 -9.94 -6.97 -18.90
C ALA A 36 -10.39 -5.51 -18.70
N GLY A 37 -10.30 -5.02 -17.45
CA GLY A 37 -10.95 -3.84 -16.94
C GLY A 37 -10.59 -2.52 -17.57
N ASN A 38 -11.28 -1.49 -17.10
CA ASN A 38 -11.24 -0.14 -17.67
C ASN A 38 -10.58 0.89 -16.74
N CYS A 39 -10.11 0.47 -15.54
CA CYS A 39 -9.54 1.41 -14.59
C CYS A 39 -8.13 1.87 -15.01
N GLU A 40 -7.71 3.01 -14.48
CA GLU A 40 -6.39 3.57 -14.75
C GLU A 40 -5.25 2.62 -14.38
N VAL A 41 -5.39 1.87 -13.27
CA VAL A 41 -4.34 0.93 -12.84
C VAL A 41 -4.17 -0.22 -13.85
N PHE A 42 -5.28 -0.72 -14.43
CA PHE A 42 -5.21 -1.68 -15.52
C PHE A 42 -4.38 -1.13 -16.68
N LYS A 43 -4.72 0.06 -17.15
CA LYS A 43 -4.03 0.72 -18.28
C LYS A 43 -2.56 1.04 -17.95
N ALA A 44 -2.27 1.52 -16.74
CA ALA A 44 -0.93 1.83 -16.28
C ALA A 44 -0.01 0.60 -16.19
N THR A 45 -0.58 -0.61 -16.06
CA THR A 45 0.16 -1.86 -16.04
C THR A 45 1.06 -2.04 -17.26
N PHE A 46 0.59 -1.65 -18.42
CA PHE A 46 1.32 -1.81 -19.69
C PHE A 46 1.73 -0.49 -20.35
N ARG A 47 1.06 0.61 -20.04
CA ARG A 47 1.41 1.93 -20.58
C ARG A 47 2.19 2.82 -19.61
N GLY A 48 2.21 2.50 -18.31
CA GLY A 48 3.03 3.18 -17.33
C GLY A 48 2.80 4.69 -17.29
N ARG A 49 3.90 5.44 -17.36
CA ARG A 49 3.92 6.91 -17.28
C ARG A 49 3.20 7.64 -18.41
N GLU A 50 2.88 6.99 -19.51
CA GLU A 50 2.08 7.62 -20.57
C GLU A 50 0.69 8.06 -20.09
N LEU A 51 0.15 7.44 -19.02
CA LEU A 51 -1.14 7.81 -18.46
C LEU A 51 -1.16 9.10 -17.66
N ILE A 52 -0.01 9.73 -17.46
CA ILE A 52 0.09 11.03 -16.78
C ILE A 52 -0.43 12.15 -17.67
N TYR A 53 -0.28 11.98 -18.98
CA TYR A 53 -0.69 12.98 -19.96
C TYR A 53 -2.14 12.81 -20.35
N PRO A 54 -2.86 13.92 -20.65
CA PRO A 54 -4.20 13.84 -21.19
C PRO A 54 -4.19 13.00 -22.48
N GLY A 55 -5.01 11.97 -22.52
CA GLY A 55 -5.04 11.04 -23.63
C GLY A 55 -6.30 10.18 -23.60
N PRO A 56 -6.41 9.17 -24.47
CA PRO A 56 -7.58 8.31 -24.56
C PRO A 56 -7.87 7.49 -23.31
N PHE A 57 -7.00 7.59 -22.30
CA PHE A 57 -7.12 6.86 -21.03
C PHE A 57 -7.66 7.71 -19.89
N GLY A 58 -7.98 8.98 -20.09
CA GLY A 58 -8.28 10.02 -19.12
C GLY A 58 -9.31 9.75 -18.03
N GLU A 59 -9.30 8.54 -17.47
CA GLU A 59 -10.26 8.14 -16.42
C GLU A 59 -9.58 7.18 -15.43
N ILE A 60 -9.66 7.41 -14.25
CA ILE A 60 -9.29 7.31 -13.01
C ILE A 60 -9.43 6.17 -12.03
N THR A 61 -9.28 5.91 -10.97
CA THR A 61 -8.81 5.92 -9.62
C THR A 61 -9.32 4.81 -8.64
N ALA A 62 -9.04 4.68 -7.36
CA ALA A 62 -9.26 3.53 -6.48
C ALA A 62 -9.67 3.81 -5.00
N GLY A 63 -10.63 3.11 -4.35
CA GLY A 63 -10.99 3.16 -2.92
C GLY A 63 -12.39 2.70 -2.52
N GLY A 64 -12.88 2.99 -1.30
CA GLY A 64 -14.17 2.56 -0.75
C GLY A 64 -15.37 3.25 -1.40
N ASP A 65 -16.57 2.63 -1.32
CA ASP A 65 -17.80 3.11 -1.97
C ASP A 65 -18.50 4.22 -1.19
N LYS A 66 -18.22 4.37 0.09
CA LYS A 66 -18.88 5.34 0.94
C LYS A 66 -18.41 6.76 0.64
N ASP A 67 -19.37 7.65 0.50
CA ASP A 67 -19.15 9.08 0.39
C ASP A 67 -18.94 9.68 1.77
N TYR A 68 -17.72 10.10 2.05
CA TYR A 68 -17.42 10.87 3.26
C TYR A 68 -17.59 12.37 2.99
N PRO A 69 -17.92 13.19 4.01
CA PRO A 69 -18.07 14.64 3.84
C PRO A 69 -16.83 15.28 3.22
N ILE A 70 -15.65 14.81 3.60
CA ILE A 70 -14.38 15.19 2.97
C ILE A 70 -13.47 13.98 2.80
N ASP A 71 -12.65 14.06 1.77
CA ASP A 71 -11.56 13.11 1.49
C ASP A 71 -10.36 13.87 0.87
N TYR A 72 -9.34 13.15 0.38
CA TYR A 72 -8.16 13.76 -0.25
C TYR A 72 -8.46 14.58 -1.50
N SER A 73 -9.64 14.45 -2.13
CA SER A 73 -10.07 15.31 -3.24
C SER A 73 -10.42 16.73 -2.80
N HIS A 74 -10.66 16.94 -1.50
CA HIS A 74 -10.93 18.26 -0.90
C HIS A 74 -9.65 19.04 -0.55
N LEU A 75 -8.49 18.44 -0.77
CA LEU A 75 -7.20 19.10 -0.78
C LEU A 75 -6.77 19.36 -2.23
N ASN A 76 -6.24 20.54 -2.50
CA ASN A 76 -5.58 20.86 -3.76
C ASN A 76 -4.10 21.14 -3.53
N ILE A 77 -3.30 21.05 -4.59
CA ILE A 77 -1.85 21.28 -4.54
C ILE A 77 -1.59 22.74 -4.88
N GLN A 78 -0.79 23.41 -4.03
CA GLN A 78 -0.40 24.81 -4.23
C GLN A 78 0.68 24.90 -5.31
N GLY A 79 0.42 25.63 -6.39
CA GLY A 79 1.41 25.95 -7.40
C GLY A 79 2.28 27.15 -6.99
N TYR A 80 3.56 27.11 -7.33
CA TYR A 80 4.49 28.23 -7.13
C TYR A 80 5.24 28.57 -8.41
N ALA A 81 5.41 29.88 -8.66
CA ALA A 81 6.26 30.38 -9.73
C ALA A 81 7.71 30.60 -9.26
N LEU A 82 7.88 30.89 -7.97
CA LEU A 82 9.15 31.25 -7.38
C LEU A 82 9.74 30.11 -6.53
N GLY A 83 11.07 30.12 -6.42
CA GLY A 83 11.82 29.19 -5.57
C GLY A 83 12.21 27.89 -6.27
N ALA A 84 13.08 27.14 -5.61
CA ALA A 84 13.61 25.85 -6.04
C ALA A 84 14.11 25.07 -4.81
N LYS A 85 13.18 24.57 -3.99
CA LYS A 85 13.48 23.83 -2.77
C LYS A 85 14.06 22.46 -3.09
N GLY A 86 15.12 22.05 -2.40
CA GLY A 86 15.70 20.71 -2.51
C GLY A 86 16.63 20.48 -3.70
N LEU A 87 16.98 21.51 -4.47
CA LEU A 87 18.10 21.46 -5.41
C LEU A 87 19.45 21.40 -4.66
N PRO A 88 20.50 20.81 -5.27
CA PRO A 88 21.84 20.85 -4.72
C PRO A 88 22.32 22.29 -4.46
N LYS A 89 23.13 22.48 -3.43
CA LYS A 89 23.70 23.80 -3.13
C LYS A 89 24.49 24.34 -4.34
N GLY A 90 24.29 25.64 -4.66
CA GLY A 90 24.95 26.32 -5.75
C GLY A 90 24.30 26.16 -7.13
N THR A 91 23.23 25.37 -7.25
CA THR A 91 22.50 25.20 -8.53
C THR A 91 21.20 25.99 -8.58
N ALA A 92 20.76 26.56 -7.46
CA ALA A 92 19.57 27.41 -7.41
C ALA A 92 19.74 28.62 -8.34
N GLY A 93 18.78 28.84 -9.24
CA GLY A 93 18.82 29.92 -10.24
C GLY A 93 19.37 29.49 -11.59
N ASN A 94 19.91 28.27 -11.75
CA ASN A 94 20.23 27.72 -13.05
C ASN A 94 19.02 26.96 -13.62
N PRO A 95 18.37 27.42 -14.70
CA PRO A 95 17.21 26.76 -15.30
C PRO A 95 17.49 25.31 -15.73
N ASP A 96 18.72 24.99 -16.12
CA ASP A 96 19.10 23.65 -16.60
C ASP A 96 19.06 22.59 -15.47
N THR A 97 19.02 23.01 -14.22
CA THR A 97 18.91 22.12 -13.05
C THR A 97 17.50 22.00 -12.51
N ALA A 98 16.59 22.86 -12.94
CA ALA A 98 15.20 22.93 -12.45
C ALA A 98 14.22 22.21 -13.40
N LEU A 99 14.58 21.01 -13.84
CA LEU A 99 13.78 20.19 -14.74
C LEU A 99 12.96 19.15 -13.97
N PHE A 100 11.70 18.94 -14.33
CA PHE A 100 10.87 17.94 -13.63
C PHE A 100 11.46 16.52 -13.66
N PRO A 101 12.10 16.04 -14.74
CA PRO A 101 12.71 14.71 -14.72
C PRO A 101 13.88 14.54 -13.73
N ALA A 102 14.51 15.67 -13.34
CA ALA A 102 15.60 15.69 -12.36
C ALA A 102 15.10 15.72 -10.88
N VAL A 103 13.79 15.83 -10.66
CA VAL A 103 13.22 15.81 -9.31
C VAL A 103 13.50 14.48 -8.64
N ASN A 104 14.09 14.52 -7.43
CA ASN A 104 14.39 13.32 -6.66
C ASN A 104 13.16 12.84 -5.87
N THR A 105 12.66 11.65 -6.23
CA THR A 105 11.54 10.98 -5.56
C THR A 105 11.99 9.94 -4.55
N GLU A 106 13.29 9.74 -4.34
CA GLU A 106 13.78 8.78 -3.37
C GLU A 106 13.40 9.19 -1.95
N THR A 107 12.92 8.23 -1.20
CA THR A 107 12.58 8.38 0.21
C THR A 107 13.28 7.34 1.04
N GLU A 108 13.32 7.56 2.35
CA GLU A 108 13.84 6.59 3.31
C GLU A 108 13.01 6.56 4.58
N TYR A 109 12.94 5.39 5.20
CA TYR A 109 12.31 5.20 6.50
C TYR A 109 13.19 4.35 7.43
N GLY A 110 12.93 4.45 8.71
CA GLY A 110 13.59 3.69 9.77
C GLY A 110 14.13 4.57 10.88
N TRP A 111 14.34 4.00 12.05
CA TRP A 111 14.83 4.74 13.21
C TRP A 111 16.34 4.97 13.12
N ASP A 112 17.13 3.92 13.30
CA ASP A 112 18.59 3.99 13.26
C ASP A 112 19.17 3.50 11.92
N ILE A 113 18.58 2.44 11.35
CA ILE A 113 19.00 1.84 10.08
C ILE A 113 17.93 2.09 9.03
N LYS A 114 18.27 2.87 8.02
CA LYS A 114 17.34 3.32 6.99
C LYS A 114 17.14 2.29 5.87
N VAL A 115 15.93 2.26 5.35
CA VAL A 115 15.58 1.61 4.07
C VAL A 115 15.30 2.70 3.06
N LYS A 116 16.00 2.68 1.94
CA LYS A 116 15.78 3.61 0.82
C LYS A 116 14.82 2.99 -0.18
N MET A 117 13.93 3.80 -0.72
CA MET A 117 13.02 3.42 -1.82
C MET A 117 13.14 4.42 -2.96
N LYS A 118 13.06 3.96 -4.21
CA LYS A 118 13.13 4.82 -5.40
C LYS A 118 11.93 5.74 -5.56
N VAL A 119 10.77 5.29 -5.05
CA VAL A 119 9.49 6.02 -5.08
C VAL A 119 8.84 5.87 -3.70
N PRO A 120 8.19 6.89 -3.16
CA PRO A 120 7.59 6.84 -1.81
C PRO A 120 6.28 6.04 -1.76
N ILE A 121 6.28 4.85 -2.34
CA ILE A 121 5.18 3.90 -2.31
C ILE A 121 5.69 2.51 -1.96
N PHE A 122 4.86 1.69 -1.33
CA PHE A 122 5.16 0.28 -1.10
C PHE A 122 3.88 -0.56 -1.03
N THR A 123 4.02 -1.88 -1.11
CA THR A 123 2.86 -2.76 -1.08
C THR A 123 2.31 -2.90 0.33
N GLY A 124 0.99 -2.85 0.46
CA GLY A 124 0.33 -3.37 1.66
C GLY A 124 0.55 -4.88 1.82
N ALA A 125 0.31 -5.39 3.01
CA ALA A 125 0.52 -6.79 3.33
C ALA A 125 -0.27 -7.74 2.42
N LEU A 126 0.43 -8.52 1.63
CA LEU A 126 -0.12 -9.55 0.75
C LEU A 126 0.06 -10.92 1.41
N GLY A 127 -0.97 -11.38 2.11
CA GLY A 127 -0.88 -12.56 2.97
C GLY A 127 -1.29 -13.87 2.30
N SER A 128 -2.16 -14.57 2.98
CA SER A 128 -2.53 -15.96 2.73
C SER A 128 -3.65 -16.17 1.70
N THR A 129 -4.12 -15.11 1.02
CA THR A 129 -5.16 -15.26 0.01
C THR A 129 -4.63 -16.03 -1.20
N GLU A 130 -5.52 -16.79 -1.85
CA GLU A 130 -5.18 -17.56 -3.05
C GLU A 130 -4.68 -16.64 -4.18
N ILE A 131 -5.26 -15.45 -4.32
CA ILE A 131 -4.82 -14.45 -5.30
C ILE A 131 -3.38 -14.04 -5.02
N ALA A 132 -3.03 -13.76 -3.76
CA ALA A 132 -1.66 -13.41 -3.41
C ALA A 132 -0.69 -14.59 -3.66
N ARG A 133 -1.10 -15.82 -3.33
CA ARG A 133 -0.27 -17.02 -3.51
C ARG A 133 0.02 -17.30 -4.99
N LYS A 134 -1.01 -17.25 -5.86
CA LYS A 134 -0.90 -17.55 -7.29
C LYS A 134 -0.14 -16.49 -8.09
N ASN A 135 -0.13 -15.26 -7.62
CA ASN A 135 0.48 -14.14 -8.33
C ASN A 135 1.74 -13.60 -7.62
N TRP A 136 2.22 -14.28 -6.59
CA TRP A 136 3.30 -13.78 -5.74
C TRP A 136 4.58 -13.45 -6.51
N GLU A 137 4.96 -14.28 -7.46
CA GLU A 137 6.16 -14.07 -8.27
C GLU A 137 6.12 -12.72 -8.98
N HIS A 138 4.97 -12.38 -9.59
CA HIS A 138 4.77 -11.09 -10.24
C HIS A 138 4.94 -9.93 -9.24
N PHE A 139 4.40 -10.09 -8.03
CA PHE A 139 4.48 -9.06 -6.99
C PHE A 139 5.90 -8.91 -6.45
N ALA A 140 6.55 -10.02 -6.15
CA ALA A 140 7.88 -10.03 -5.56
C ALA A 140 8.94 -9.47 -6.51
N VAL A 141 8.97 -9.98 -7.74
CA VAL A 141 9.90 -9.51 -8.77
C VAL A 141 9.60 -8.05 -9.14
N GLY A 142 8.31 -7.71 -9.33
CA GLY A 142 7.90 -6.35 -9.67
C GLY A 142 8.28 -5.31 -8.62
N ALA A 143 8.07 -5.59 -7.34
CA ALA A 143 8.48 -4.71 -6.26
C ALA A 143 9.99 -4.57 -6.18
N ALA A 144 10.74 -5.68 -6.32
CA ALA A 144 12.19 -5.68 -6.26
C ALA A 144 12.83 -4.83 -7.38
N ILE A 145 12.42 -5.02 -8.64
CA ILE A 145 12.94 -4.22 -9.77
C ILE A 145 12.48 -2.76 -9.73
N SER A 146 11.31 -2.49 -9.14
CA SER A 146 10.83 -1.12 -8.93
C SER A 146 11.55 -0.39 -7.80
N GLY A 147 12.30 -1.11 -6.97
CA GLY A 147 13.01 -0.56 -5.82
C GLY A 147 12.07 -0.08 -4.71
N VAL A 148 10.98 -0.80 -4.47
CA VAL A 148 10.00 -0.53 -3.42
C VAL A 148 9.91 -1.69 -2.44
N THR A 149 9.49 -1.39 -1.22
CA THR A 149 9.30 -2.41 -0.17
C THR A 149 8.08 -3.29 -0.47
N LEU A 150 8.19 -4.58 -0.17
CA LEU A 150 7.11 -5.56 -0.26
C LEU A 150 6.81 -6.16 1.11
N VAL A 151 5.56 -6.10 1.53
CA VAL A 151 5.11 -6.71 2.78
C VAL A 151 4.46 -8.07 2.51
N CYS A 152 5.14 -9.15 2.90
CA CYS A 152 4.53 -10.47 2.96
C CYS A 152 3.58 -10.53 4.16
N GLY A 153 2.29 -10.63 3.89
CA GLY A 153 1.26 -10.55 4.92
C GLY A 153 1.15 -11.80 5.81
N GLU A 154 0.20 -11.74 6.70
CA GLU A 154 -0.02 -12.75 7.73
C GLU A 154 -0.59 -14.08 7.23
N ASN A 155 -0.48 -15.11 8.07
CA ASN A 155 -1.00 -16.47 7.89
C ASN A 155 -0.38 -17.27 6.73
N VAL A 156 0.67 -16.80 6.09
CA VAL A 156 1.28 -17.50 4.96
C VAL A 156 1.80 -18.89 5.38
N CYS A 157 2.58 -18.94 6.45
CA CYS A 157 3.08 -20.22 6.96
C CYS A 157 1.94 -21.14 7.42
N GLY A 158 0.99 -20.59 8.20
CA GLY A 158 -0.08 -21.38 8.82
C GLY A 158 -0.98 -22.10 7.82
N ILE A 159 -1.14 -21.54 6.62
CA ILE A 159 -1.96 -22.17 5.56
C ILE A 159 -1.12 -22.90 4.49
N ASP A 160 0.22 -22.88 4.58
CA ASP A 160 1.04 -23.62 3.64
C ASP A 160 0.71 -25.13 3.73
N PRO A 161 0.28 -25.80 2.63
CA PRO A 161 0.03 -27.24 2.65
C PRO A 161 1.25 -28.07 3.05
N GLN A 162 2.46 -27.56 2.81
CA GLN A 162 3.72 -28.23 3.09
C GLN A 162 4.33 -27.82 4.43
N LEU A 163 3.60 -27.06 5.26
CA LEU A 163 4.06 -26.66 6.60
C LEU A 163 4.44 -27.87 7.45
N LYS A 164 5.63 -27.82 8.07
CA LYS A 164 6.04 -28.77 9.09
C LYS A 164 6.22 -28.06 10.42
N LEU A 165 5.71 -28.68 11.47
CA LEU A 165 5.79 -28.20 12.83
C LEU A 165 6.55 -29.21 13.70
N ASP A 166 7.21 -28.72 14.73
CA ASP A 166 7.77 -29.57 15.79
C ASP A 166 6.68 -30.01 16.79
N ALA A 167 7.09 -30.79 17.79
CA ALA A 167 6.20 -31.29 18.84
C ALA A 167 5.56 -30.17 19.70
N LYS A 168 6.14 -28.96 19.69
CA LYS A 168 5.64 -27.77 20.39
C LYS A 168 4.76 -26.89 19.50
N GLY A 169 4.48 -27.32 18.27
CA GLY A 169 3.68 -26.57 17.30
C GLY A 169 4.41 -25.37 16.69
N LYS A 170 5.75 -25.36 16.70
CA LYS A 170 6.56 -24.31 16.06
C LYS A 170 7.03 -24.73 14.68
N ILE A 171 7.20 -23.74 13.79
CA ILE A 171 7.57 -23.98 12.39
C ILE A 171 9.00 -24.55 12.31
N THR A 172 9.12 -25.66 11.59
CA THR A 172 10.42 -26.23 11.18
C THR A 172 10.66 -26.11 9.67
N SER A 173 9.58 -26.01 8.88
CA SER A 173 9.65 -25.80 7.43
C SER A 173 8.36 -25.15 6.92
N ALA A 174 8.48 -24.08 6.13
CA ALA A 174 7.38 -23.35 5.49
C ALA A 174 7.77 -22.97 4.05
N PRO A 175 7.70 -23.91 3.08
CA PRO A 175 8.20 -23.71 1.72
C PRO A 175 7.59 -22.54 0.96
N ASP A 176 6.29 -22.20 1.20
CA ASP A 176 5.69 -21.04 0.56
C ASP A 176 6.30 -19.72 1.07
N MET A 177 6.61 -19.62 2.37
CA MET A 177 7.31 -18.45 2.93
C MET A 177 8.72 -18.34 2.35
N ASP A 178 9.44 -19.46 2.28
CA ASP A 178 10.80 -19.50 1.73
C ASP A 178 10.81 -18.99 0.28
N ARG A 179 9.95 -19.56 -0.56
CA ARG A 179 9.78 -19.16 -1.96
C ARG A 179 9.46 -17.66 -2.08
N ARG A 180 8.57 -17.15 -1.23
CA ARG A 180 8.17 -15.74 -1.25
C ARG A 180 9.33 -14.79 -0.99
N ILE A 181 10.15 -15.10 0.00
CA ILE A 181 11.32 -14.28 0.34
C ILE A 181 12.38 -14.33 -0.77
N GLU A 182 12.66 -15.53 -1.27
CA GLU A 182 13.68 -15.75 -2.29
C GLU A 182 13.37 -15.07 -3.61
N GLN A 183 12.11 -15.10 -4.04
CA GLN A 183 11.68 -14.45 -5.27
C GLN A 183 11.89 -12.92 -5.26
N TYR A 184 11.68 -12.25 -4.13
CA TYR A 184 12.01 -10.84 -4.01
C TYR A 184 13.53 -10.63 -4.00
N ARG A 185 14.26 -11.39 -3.20
CA ARG A 185 15.72 -11.23 -3.00
C ARG A 185 16.51 -11.42 -4.28
N ARG A 186 16.07 -12.33 -5.13
CA ARG A 186 16.73 -12.61 -6.42
C ARG A 186 16.92 -11.37 -7.29
N TYR A 187 15.98 -10.43 -7.25
CA TYR A 187 15.98 -9.23 -8.09
C TYR A 187 16.15 -7.93 -7.31
N HIS A 188 16.45 -8.01 -6.01
CA HIS A 188 16.66 -6.85 -5.16
C HIS A 188 17.91 -6.08 -5.56
N GLN A 189 17.81 -4.76 -5.71
CA GLN A 189 18.86 -3.89 -6.23
C GLN A 189 19.29 -2.80 -5.22
N GLY A 190 19.22 -3.07 -3.94
CA GLY A 190 19.63 -2.14 -2.89
C GLY A 190 18.59 -1.09 -2.50
N TYR A 191 17.41 -1.12 -3.12
CA TYR A 191 16.27 -0.27 -2.76
C TYR A 191 15.06 -1.12 -2.37
N GLY A 192 14.31 -0.65 -1.35
CA GLY A 192 13.24 -1.42 -0.76
C GLY A 192 13.75 -2.62 0.05
N GLU A 193 12.85 -3.38 0.57
CA GLU A 193 13.10 -4.64 1.25
C GLU A 193 11.88 -5.55 1.19
N ILE A 194 12.07 -6.83 1.43
CA ILE A 194 10.97 -7.71 1.79
C ILE A 194 10.91 -7.83 3.31
N LEU A 195 9.73 -7.65 3.86
CA LEU A 195 9.46 -7.88 5.27
C LEU A 195 8.23 -8.79 5.46
N VAL A 196 8.12 -9.41 6.62
CA VAL A 196 6.99 -10.29 6.97
C VAL A 196 6.15 -9.61 8.03
N GLN A 197 4.83 -9.56 7.79
CA GLN A 197 3.85 -9.10 8.77
C GLN A 197 3.30 -10.27 9.55
N MET A 198 3.14 -10.10 10.86
CA MET A 198 2.62 -11.12 11.77
C MET A 198 1.32 -10.69 12.44
N ASN A 199 0.41 -11.63 12.57
CA ASN A 199 -0.73 -11.56 13.48
C ASN A 199 -0.55 -12.54 14.67
N VAL A 200 -1.59 -12.71 15.48
CA VAL A 200 -1.58 -13.62 16.64
C VAL A 200 -1.26 -15.06 16.26
N GLU A 201 -1.79 -15.54 15.12
CA GLU A 201 -1.54 -16.91 14.68
C GLU A 201 -0.08 -17.13 14.25
N ASP A 202 0.52 -16.13 13.59
CA ASP A 202 1.92 -16.19 13.16
C ASP A 202 2.86 -16.15 14.38
N THR A 203 2.54 -15.33 15.39
CA THR A 203 3.28 -15.31 16.66
C THR A 203 3.20 -16.68 17.37
N ARG A 204 2.01 -17.28 17.39
CA ARG A 204 1.81 -18.61 17.98
C ARG A 204 2.63 -19.69 17.29
N LEU A 205 2.73 -19.65 15.97
CA LEU A 205 3.50 -20.60 15.16
C LEU A 205 5.02 -20.37 15.21
N GLY A 206 5.48 -19.20 15.65
CA GLY A 206 6.91 -18.85 15.68
C GLY A 206 7.44 -18.39 14.32
N VAL A 207 6.65 -17.62 13.58
CA VAL A 207 7.05 -17.09 12.26
C VAL A 207 8.27 -16.19 12.38
N ALA A 208 8.36 -15.34 13.41
CA ALA A 208 9.50 -14.46 13.61
C ALA A 208 10.80 -15.26 13.78
N GLU A 209 10.78 -16.27 14.64
CA GLU A 209 11.93 -17.17 14.87
C GLU A 209 12.35 -17.83 13.56
N TYR A 210 11.39 -18.37 12.82
CA TYR A 210 11.65 -19.05 11.56
C TYR A 210 12.32 -18.15 10.53
N VAL A 211 11.73 -16.98 10.25
CA VAL A 211 12.26 -16.09 9.20
C VAL A 211 13.55 -15.38 9.62
N SER A 212 13.74 -15.12 10.91
CA SER A 212 15.02 -14.63 11.42
C SER A 212 16.13 -15.68 11.27
N THR A 213 15.90 -16.90 11.74
CA THR A 213 16.92 -17.96 11.76
C THR A 213 17.26 -18.44 10.35
N LYS A 214 16.24 -18.68 9.52
CA LYS A 214 16.43 -19.29 8.19
C LYS A 214 16.84 -18.26 7.13
N HIS A 215 16.22 -17.09 7.16
CA HIS A 215 16.40 -16.09 6.11
C HIS A 215 17.19 -14.87 6.56
N GLY A 216 17.44 -14.68 7.85
CA GLY A 216 18.11 -13.48 8.35
C GLY A 216 17.40 -12.21 7.92
N LEU A 217 16.06 -12.17 7.97
CA LEU A 217 15.31 -10.96 7.65
C LEU A 217 15.66 -9.83 8.62
N ASN A 218 15.89 -8.64 8.08
CA ASN A 218 16.21 -7.48 8.89
C ASN A 218 14.97 -6.81 9.51
N THR A 219 13.80 -7.00 8.91
CA THR A 219 12.58 -6.28 9.28
C THR A 219 11.40 -7.22 9.47
N ILE A 220 10.63 -6.98 10.52
CA ILE A 220 9.37 -7.65 10.82
C ILE A 220 8.30 -6.60 11.11
N GLU A 221 7.05 -6.86 10.71
CA GLU A 221 5.92 -5.98 10.98
C GLU A 221 4.92 -6.59 11.95
N LEU A 222 4.61 -5.85 13.00
CA LEU A 222 3.51 -6.15 13.91
C LEU A 222 2.20 -5.58 13.33
N LYS A 223 1.11 -6.34 13.47
CA LYS A 223 -0.20 -5.92 12.99
C LYS A 223 -1.18 -5.72 14.13
N TRP A 224 -1.62 -4.47 14.32
CA TRP A 224 -2.73 -4.15 15.19
C TRP A 224 -4.07 -4.12 14.45
N GLY A 225 -4.05 -3.95 13.12
CA GLY A 225 -5.22 -3.94 12.30
C GLY A 225 -4.98 -3.41 10.89
N GLN A 226 -6.06 -3.20 10.15
CA GLN A 226 -6.06 -2.63 8.80
C GLN A 226 -7.36 -1.86 8.54
N GLY A 227 -7.47 -1.13 7.43
CA GLY A 227 -8.55 -0.19 7.13
C GLY A 227 -9.95 -0.73 7.37
N ALA A 228 -10.37 -1.75 6.63
CA ALA A 228 -11.74 -2.27 6.67
C ALA A 228 -11.88 -3.65 7.31
N LYS A 229 -10.87 -4.15 8.00
CA LYS A 229 -10.89 -5.51 8.56
C LYS A 229 -10.02 -5.64 9.81
N CYS A 230 -10.61 -5.41 10.96
CA CYS A 230 -9.94 -5.54 12.26
C CYS A 230 -10.60 -6.60 13.15
N ILE A 231 -11.05 -7.70 12.55
CA ILE A 231 -11.77 -8.80 13.20
C ILE A 231 -10.98 -10.13 13.18
N GLY A 232 -9.65 -10.04 13.19
CA GLY A 232 -8.77 -11.19 13.09
C GLY A 232 -8.55 -11.63 11.64
N GLY A 233 -9.32 -12.51 11.15
CA GLY A 233 -9.26 -12.98 9.78
C GLY A 233 -10.25 -14.10 9.56
N GLU A 234 -11.07 -13.97 8.54
CA GLU A 234 -12.06 -14.96 8.13
C GLU A 234 -11.73 -15.41 6.71
N ILE A 235 -11.63 -16.72 6.51
CA ILE A 235 -11.36 -17.31 5.19
C ILE A 235 -12.25 -18.54 5.02
N LYS A 236 -12.89 -18.64 3.87
CA LYS A 236 -13.66 -19.81 3.47
C LYS A 236 -12.74 -20.98 3.11
N VAL A 237 -13.13 -22.17 3.54
CA VAL A 237 -12.43 -23.44 3.33
C VAL A 237 -13.41 -24.44 2.73
N ASN A 238 -13.22 -24.78 1.45
CA ASN A 238 -14.18 -25.56 0.67
C ASN A 238 -13.98 -27.09 0.76
N SER A 239 -13.10 -27.56 1.66
CA SER A 239 -12.76 -28.96 1.82
C SER A 239 -12.77 -29.36 3.29
N LEU A 240 -13.48 -30.44 3.61
CA LEU A 240 -13.49 -31.02 4.96
C LEU A 240 -12.09 -31.46 5.40
N GLU A 241 -11.32 -32.10 4.50
CA GLU A 241 -9.94 -32.51 4.77
C GLU A 241 -9.07 -31.31 5.17
N ARG A 242 -9.17 -30.24 4.39
CA ARG A 242 -8.43 -28.99 4.67
C ARG A 242 -8.88 -28.32 5.97
N ALA A 243 -10.17 -28.34 6.26
CA ALA A 243 -10.71 -27.81 7.52
C ALA A 243 -10.16 -28.57 8.73
N LEU A 244 -10.15 -29.92 8.66
CA LEU A 244 -9.57 -30.78 9.69
C LEU A 244 -8.05 -30.53 9.86
N GLU A 245 -7.33 -30.39 8.77
CA GLU A 245 -5.90 -30.09 8.79
C GLU A 245 -5.61 -28.74 9.51
N LEU A 246 -6.33 -27.69 9.14
CA LEU A 246 -6.18 -26.37 9.76
C LEU A 246 -6.57 -26.37 11.24
N GLN A 247 -7.62 -27.14 11.61
CA GLN A 247 -7.99 -27.33 13.00
C GLN A 247 -6.87 -28.00 13.80
N LYS A 248 -6.24 -29.05 13.25
CA LYS A 248 -5.06 -29.69 13.87
C LYS A 248 -3.88 -28.73 14.05
N ARG A 249 -3.73 -27.74 13.19
CA ARG A 249 -2.75 -26.66 13.32
C ARG A 249 -3.15 -25.60 14.36
N GLY A 250 -4.32 -25.78 15.00
CA GLY A 250 -4.83 -24.93 16.07
C GLY A 250 -5.61 -23.70 15.61
N TYR A 251 -6.01 -23.63 14.34
CA TYR A 251 -6.96 -22.62 13.88
C TYR A 251 -8.38 -22.94 14.37
N ILE A 252 -9.18 -21.91 14.51
CA ILE A 252 -10.61 -22.05 14.85
C ILE A 252 -11.38 -22.20 13.55
N ILE A 253 -12.08 -23.31 13.42
CA ILE A 253 -12.87 -23.65 12.24
C ILE A 253 -14.34 -23.78 12.62
N THR A 254 -15.21 -23.14 11.86
CA THR A 254 -16.66 -23.14 12.07
C THR A 254 -17.40 -23.53 10.78
N PRO A 255 -18.41 -24.43 10.83
CA PRO A 255 -18.72 -25.31 11.97
C PRO A 255 -17.56 -26.26 12.27
N ASP A 256 -17.54 -26.86 13.45
CA ASP A 256 -16.47 -27.77 13.87
C ASP A 256 -16.35 -28.96 12.89
N PRO A 257 -15.26 -29.08 12.14
CA PRO A 257 -15.09 -30.13 11.14
C PRO A 257 -14.82 -31.52 11.75
N SER A 258 -14.50 -31.60 13.04
CA SER A 258 -14.35 -32.86 13.77
C SER A 258 -15.69 -33.44 14.26
N ASN A 259 -16.73 -32.62 14.30
CA ASN A 259 -18.06 -33.04 14.73
C ASN A 259 -18.72 -33.95 13.66
N PRO A 260 -19.16 -35.17 14.02
CA PRO A 260 -19.83 -36.09 13.09
C PRO A 260 -21.07 -35.50 12.39
N VAL A 261 -21.84 -34.64 13.08
CA VAL A 261 -22.99 -33.97 12.49
C VAL A 261 -22.56 -32.98 11.39
N SER A 262 -21.51 -32.21 11.63
CA SER A 262 -20.94 -31.29 10.62
C SER A 262 -20.40 -32.06 9.41
N GLN A 263 -19.77 -33.22 9.63
CA GLN A 263 -19.25 -34.08 8.57
C GLN A 263 -20.38 -34.70 7.73
N ALA A 264 -21.43 -35.15 8.37
CA ALA A 264 -22.63 -35.67 7.66
C ALA A 264 -23.27 -34.56 6.82
N ALA A 265 -23.52 -33.39 7.44
CA ALA A 265 -24.08 -32.23 6.75
C ALA A 265 -23.24 -31.76 5.56
N TYR A 266 -21.91 -31.86 5.64
CA TYR A 266 -21.00 -31.54 4.53
C TYR A 266 -21.13 -32.59 3.40
N LYS A 267 -21.17 -33.89 3.73
CA LYS A 267 -21.33 -34.98 2.75
C LYS A 267 -22.67 -34.89 2.02
N ASP A 268 -23.73 -34.49 2.75
CA ASP A 268 -25.08 -34.34 2.20
C ASP A 268 -25.26 -32.99 1.46
N GLY A 269 -24.23 -32.12 1.42
CA GLY A 269 -24.27 -30.83 0.74
C GLY A 269 -25.08 -29.75 1.46
N ALA A 270 -25.52 -29.99 2.69
CA ALA A 270 -26.18 -28.99 3.55
C ALA A 270 -25.18 -27.92 4.03
N ILE A 271 -23.94 -28.31 4.28
CA ILE A 271 -22.80 -27.42 4.48
C ILE A 271 -21.92 -27.48 3.24
N LYS A 272 -21.64 -26.35 2.60
CA LYS A 272 -20.81 -26.26 1.39
C LYS A 272 -19.37 -25.90 1.68
N GLU A 273 -19.13 -25.24 2.80
CA GLU A 273 -17.82 -24.69 3.17
C GLU A 273 -17.71 -24.54 4.68
N PHE A 274 -16.48 -24.44 5.16
CA PHE A 274 -16.13 -24.11 6.53
C PHE A 274 -15.54 -22.70 6.57
N GLU A 275 -15.50 -22.09 7.74
CA GLU A 275 -14.87 -20.79 7.97
C GLU A 275 -13.68 -20.96 8.91
N ARG A 276 -12.52 -20.51 8.48
CA ARG A 276 -11.35 -20.39 9.36
C ARG A 276 -11.32 -19.00 9.95
N HIS A 277 -11.28 -18.92 11.27
CA HIS A 277 -11.13 -17.67 12.01
C HIS A 277 -9.75 -17.58 12.64
N SER A 278 -9.13 -16.39 12.54
CA SER A 278 -7.93 -16.03 13.30
C SER A 278 -8.33 -15.31 14.57
N ARG A 279 -7.55 -15.52 15.62
CA ARG A 279 -7.77 -14.85 16.90
C ARG A 279 -7.53 -13.37 16.79
N LEU A 280 -8.25 -12.57 17.58
CA LEU A 280 -7.93 -11.17 17.83
C LEU A 280 -6.78 -11.08 18.84
N GLY A 281 -5.88 -10.12 18.63
CA GLY A 281 -4.86 -9.80 19.60
C GLY A 281 -5.40 -8.83 20.66
N PHE A 282 -4.96 -9.00 21.91
CA PHE A 282 -5.12 -7.99 22.94
C PHE A 282 -3.87 -7.10 22.96
N ILE A 283 -4.07 -5.79 22.89
CA ILE A 283 -3.00 -4.80 22.81
C ILE A 283 -2.90 -4.11 24.16
N GLU A 284 -1.79 -4.36 24.85
CA GLU A 284 -1.45 -3.74 26.12
C GLU A 284 -0.05 -3.13 26.05
N GLU A 285 0.17 -2.01 26.74
CA GLU A 285 1.40 -1.22 26.61
C GLU A 285 2.65 -2.04 26.94
N GLN A 286 2.68 -2.70 28.09
CA GLN A 286 3.86 -3.45 28.52
C GLN A 286 4.11 -4.70 27.69
N ALA A 287 3.03 -5.39 27.28
CA ALA A 287 3.12 -6.55 26.40
C ALA A 287 3.66 -6.14 25.01
N PHE A 288 3.27 -4.98 24.50
CA PHE A 288 3.80 -4.45 23.25
C PHE A 288 5.30 -4.16 23.35
N TYR A 289 5.77 -3.50 24.42
CA TYR A 289 7.21 -3.24 24.59
C TYR A 289 8.01 -4.54 24.76
N ALA A 290 7.48 -5.49 25.49
CA ALA A 290 8.12 -6.80 25.66
C ALA A 290 8.25 -7.53 24.32
N GLU A 291 7.21 -7.50 23.49
CA GLU A 291 7.22 -8.12 22.17
C GLU A 291 8.23 -7.44 21.23
N VAL A 292 8.26 -6.11 21.18
CA VAL A 292 9.27 -5.38 20.40
C VAL A 292 10.69 -5.73 20.85
N GLN A 293 10.92 -5.81 22.17
CA GLN A 293 12.24 -6.18 22.69
C GLN A 293 12.58 -7.65 22.35
N ARG A 294 11.62 -8.56 22.42
CA ARG A 294 11.80 -9.97 22.02
C ARG A 294 12.22 -10.08 20.56
N LEU A 295 11.56 -9.32 19.66
CA LEU A 295 11.88 -9.31 18.24
C LEU A 295 13.30 -8.74 17.97
N ARG A 296 13.70 -7.70 18.70
CA ARG A 296 15.07 -7.17 18.61
C ARG A 296 16.09 -8.22 19.07
N ASN A 297 15.80 -8.94 20.14
CA ASN A 297 16.66 -10.02 20.63
C ASN A 297 16.76 -11.20 19.65
N LEU A 298 15.75 -11.40 18.78
CA LEU A 298 15.82 -12.36 17.66
C LEU A 298 16.69 -11.86 16.48
N GLY A 299 17.22 -10.63 16.56
CA GLY A 299 18.13 -10.08 15.56
C GLY A 299 17.49 -9.17 14.51
N PHE A 300 16.19 -8.87 14.63
CA PHE A 300 15.56 -7.89 13.73
C PHE A 300 16.13 -6.49 14.00
N LYS A 301 16.66 -5.89 12.94
CA LYS A 301 17.24 -4.54 12.99
C LYS A 301 16.17 -3.45 12.95
N ARG A 302 15.02 -3.74 12.33
CA ARG A 302 13.88 -2.84 12.21
C ARG A 302 12.60 -3.57 12.59
N ILE A 303 11.71 -2.86 13.27
CA ILE A 303 10.37 -3.33 13.61
C ILE A 303 9.39 -2.27 13.15
N THR A 304 8.48 -2.65 12.26
CA THR A 304 7.41 -1.81 11.79
C THR A 304 6.09 -2.19 12.45
N LEU A 305 5.14 -1.28 12.43
CA LEU A 305 3.81 -1.48 13.00
C LEU A 305 2.76 -1.03 12.00
N LYS A 306 1.74 -1.85 11.76
CA LYS A 306 0.56 -1.44 11.02
C LYS A 306 -0.65 -1.36 11.94
N THR A 307 -1.33 -0.22 11.94
CA THR A 307 -2.60 -0.01 12.65
C THR A 307 -3.75 0.17 11.67
N GLY A 308 -4.98 -0.12 12.12
CA GLY A 308 -6.20 0.04 11.34
C GLY A 308 -6.89 1.39 11.54
N ALA A 309 -8.09 1.50 11.01
CA ALA A 309 -8.94 2.68 11.05
C ALA A 309 -9.65 2.86 12.41
N TYR A 310 -8.93 2.66 13.49
CA TYR A 310 -9.45 2.87 14.85
C TYR A 310 -9.68 4.35 15.15
N GLY A 311 -10.22 4.65 16.35
CA GLY A 311 -10.42 6.01 16.83
C GLY A 311 -9.12 6.73 17.22
N LEU A 312 -9.27 7.99 17.61
CA LEU A 312 -8.14 8.86 17.96
C LEU A 312 -7.32 8.33 19.14
N ARG A 313 -7.98 7.65 20.10
CA ARG A 313 -7.29 7.07 21.26
C ARG A 313 -6.28 6.01 20.84
N GLU A 314 -6.69 5.06 20.02
CA GLU A 314 -5.85 3.96 19.52
C GLU A 314 -4.73 4.48 18.60
N LEU A 315 -5.02 5.52 17.81
CA LEU A 315 -4.02 6.21 17.01
C LEU A 315 -2.95 6.87 17.89
N ALA A 316 -3.37 7.58 18.94
CA ALA A 316 -2.45 8.19 19.89
C ALA A 316 -1.59 7.14 20.63
N MET A 317 -2.19 6.00 21.00
CA MET A 317 -1.44 4.87 21.58
C MET A 317 -0.40 4.35 20.60
N ALA A 318 -0.77 4.09 19.35
CA ALA A 318 0.16 3.60 18.32
C ALA A 318 1.34 4.53 18.09
N ILE A 319 1.10 5.84 18.00
CA ILE A 319 2.15 6.85 17.82
C ILE A 319 3.03 6.96 19.07
N LYS A 320 2.45 7.07 20.26
CA LYS A 320 3.20 7.24 21.50
C LYS A 320 4.01 6.00 21.86
N TRP A 321 3.39 4.83 21.82
CA TRP A 321 4.08 3.58 22.14
C TRP A 321 5.10 3.24 21.06
N GLY A 322 4.77 3.52 19.79
CA GLY A 322 5.72 3.40 18.68
C GLY A 322 6.95 4.29 18.83
N SER A 323 6.77 5.53 19.32
CA SER A 323 7.87 6.42 19.67
C SER A 323 8.76 5.83 20.76
N LYS A 324 8.19 5.41 21.89
CA LYS A 324 8.92 4.81 23.01
C LYS A 324 9.64 3.50 22.63
N ALA A 325 8.98 2.66 21.83
CA ALA A 325 9.53 1.38 21.36
C ALA A 325 10.50 1.53 20.18
N LYS A 326 10.70 2.74 19.67
CA LYS A 326 11.50 3.03 18.46
C LYS A 326 11.03 2.24 17.25
N ILE A 327 9.72 2.24 16.99
CA ILE A 327 9.15 1.66 15.77
C ILE A 327 9.69 2.42 14.56
N ASP A 328 10.20 1.67 13.59
CA ASP A 328 10.90 2.19 12.42
C ASP A 328 9.96 2.82 11.39
N LEU A 329 8.77 2.25 11.21
CA LEU A 329 7.70 2.76 10.36
C LEU A 329 6.35 2.39 10.96
N LEU A 330 5.48 3.37 11.14
CA LEU A 330 4.09 3.15 11.51
C LEU A 330 3.18 3.37 10.30
N THR A 331 2.57 2.30 9.81
CA THR A 331 1.57 2.35 8.74
C THR A 331 0.18 2.56 9.32
N ILE A 332 -0.47 3.67 8.93
CA ILE A 332 -1.82 4.06 9.39
C ILE A 332 -2.81 3.84 8.25
N ASP A 333 -3.67 2.84 8.40
CA ASP A 333 -4.59 2.38 7.34
C ASP A 333 -6.02 2.84 7.64
N GLY A 334 -6.47 3.90 6.96
CA GLY A 334 -7.77 4.52 7.17
C GLY A 334 -8.95 3.76 6.53
N ALA A 335 -10.17 4.16 6.91
CA ALA A 335 -11.42 3.59 6.40
C ALA A 335 -11.71 4.09 4.97
N SER A 336 -11.10 3.67 4.00
CA SER A 336 -11.30 3.56 2.56
C SER A 336 -10.42 2.43 2.08
N GLY A 337 -9.47 2.01 2.93
CA GLY A 337 -8.68 0.82 2.73
C GLY A 337 -9.53 -0.41 3.00
N GLY A 338 -9.35 -1.43 2.18
CA GLY A 338 -10.02 -2.70 2.37
C GLY A 338 -9.50 -3.74 1.41
N THR A 339 -9.94 -4.95 1.59
CA THR A 339 -9.62 -6.08 0.72
C THR A 339 -10.90 -6.79 0.32
N GLY A 340 -10.86 -7.60 -0.75
CA GLY A 340 -11.98 -8.46 -1.13
C GLY A 340 -12.40 -9.48 -0.06
N MET A 341 -11.59 -9.63 1.00
CA MET A 341 -11.88 -10.46 2.18
C MET A 341 -12.54 -9.68 3.31
N SER A 342 -12.68 -8.36 3.21
CA SER A 342 -13.34 -7.55 4.24
C SER A 342 -14.86 -7.72 4.13
N PRO A 343 -15.57 -7.91 5.25
CA PRO A 343 -17.01 -7.86 5.27
C PRO A 343 -17.50 -6.50 4.75
N TRP A 344 -18.57 -6.52 3.94
CA TRP A 344 -19.09 -5.31 3.27
C TRP A 344 -19.34 -4.15 4.25
N ARG A 345 -19.99 -4.44 5.39
CA ARG A 345 -20.27 -3.41 6.42
C ARG A 345 -19.01 -2.87 7.07
N MET A 346 -17.96 -3.69 7.22
CA MET A 346 -16.67 -3.23 7.71
C MET A 346 -15.98 -2.28 6.73
N MET A 347 -16.22 -2.42 5.43
CA MET A 347 -15.68 -1.51 4.42
C MET A 347 -16.38 -0.15 4.42
N GLU A 348 -17.67 -0.13 4.72
CA GLU A 348 -18.54 1.03 4.53
C GLU A 348 -18.82 1.79 5.83
N GLU A 349 -18.98 1.08 6.96
CA GLU A 349 -19.51 1.66 8.18
C GLU A 349 -18.54 1.62 9.36
N TRP A 350 -17.36 1.03 9.19
CA TRP A 350 -16.43 0.85 10.30
C TRP A 350 -15.14 1.65 10.15
N GLY A 351 -14.77 2.36 11.22
CA GLY A 351 -13.50 3.05 11.36
C GLY A 351 -13.48 4.48 10.87
N MET A 352 -12.40 5.18 11.17
CA MET A 352 -12.20 6.57 10.75
C MET A 352 -11.79 6.67 9.29
N PRO A 353 -12.40 7.58 8.51
CA PRO A 353 -11.98 7.85 7.14
C PRO A 353 -10.52 8.31 7.06
N SER A 354 -9.84 7.93 5.97
CA SER A 354 -8.41 8.12 5.81
C SER A 354 -7.95 9.56 6.04
N LEU A 355 -8.62 10.56 5.46
CA LEU A 355 -8.20 11.96 5.60
C LEU A 355 -8.25 12.44 7.07
N TYR A 356 -9.32 12.09 7.79
CA TYR A 356 -9.48 12.45 9.21
C TYR A 356 -8.40 11.81 10.08
N LEU A 357 -8.17 10.51 9.87
CA LEU A 357 -7.18 9.75 10.62
C LEU A 357 -5.74 10.24 10.37
N HIS A 358 -5.43 10.54 9.10
CA HIS A 358 -4.10 11.00 8.71
C HIS A 358 -3.82 12.45 9.19
N ALA A 359 -4.83 13.31 9.19
CA ALA A 359 -4.71 14.65 9.76
C ALA A 359 -4.43 14.60 11.27
N ALA A 360 -5.16 13.74 12.00
CA ALA A 360 -4.92 13.53 13.43
C ALA A 360 -3.53 12.91 13.69
N ALA A 361 -3.06 12.02 12.83
CA ALA A 361 -1.72 11.44 12.94
C ALA A 361 -0.63 12.50 12.86
N TYR A 362 -0.75 13.45 11.92
CA TYR A 362 0.16 14.58 11.87
C TYR A 362 0.15 15.40 13.16
N GLU A 363 -1.03 15.73 13.67
CA GLU A 363 -1.17 16.51 14.91
C GLU A 363 -0.50 15.80 16.09
N PHE A 364 -0.71 14.49 16.24
CA PHE A 364 -0.13 13.71 17.33
C PHE A 364 1.39 13.57 17.21
N CYS A 365 1.89 13.33 16.00
CA CYS A 365 3.34 13.31 15.75
C CYS A 365 3.98 14.68 16.05
N LYS A 366 3.32 15.77 15.62
CA LYS A 366 3.76 17.13 15.93
C LYS A 366 3.78 17.37 17.43
N LYS A 367 2.76 16.91 18.16
CA LYS A 367 2.70 17.04 19.63
C LYS A 367 3.89 16.36 20.33
N LEU A 368 4.35 15.21 19.83
CA LEU A 368 5.57 14.56 20.33
C LEU A 368 6.81 15.38 19.99
N ALA A 369 6.93 15.80 18.72
CA ALA A 369 8.07 16.58 18.27
C ALA A 369 8.22 17.92 19.03
N ASP A 370 7.11 18.60 19.33
CA ASP A 370 7.09 19.85 20.13
C ASP A 370 7.59 19.63 21.58
N ARG A 371 7.62 18.38 22.05
CA ARG A 371 8.20 17.98 23.35
C ARG A 371 9.64 17.46 23.24
N GLY A 372 10.22 17.49 22.05
CA GLY A 372 11.55 16.92 21.79
C GLY A 372 11.55 15.38 21.66
N GLU A 373 10.39 14.74 21.60
CA GLU A 373 10.24 13.29 21.40
C GLU A 373 10.20 12.99 19.88
N ARG A 374 10.95 11.98 19.44
CA ARG A 374 10.91 11.55 18.03
C ARG A 374 9.70 10.66 17.78
N ALA A 375 8.82 11.04 16.85
CA ALA A 375 7.77 10.17 16.35
C ALA A 375 8.36 9.06 15.42
N PRO A 376 7.68 7.91 15.28
CA PRO A 376 7.98 6.95 14.22
C PRO A 376 7.91 7.63 12.84
N ASP A 377 8.65 7.12 11.86
CA ASP A 377 8.36 7.46 10.47
C ASP A 377 6.96 6.93 10.13
N ILE A 378 6.17 7.71 9.39
CA ILE A 378 4.76 7.41 9.10
C ILE A 378 4.60 6.98 7.63
N ALA A 379 3.77 5.98 7.41
CA ALA A 379 3.20 5.68 6.11
C ALA A 379 1.68 5.75 6.18
N PHE A 380 1.06 6.42 5.20
CA PHE A 380 -0.39 6.46 5.09
C PHE A 380 -0.91 5.39 4.14
N ALA A 381 -2.01 4.75 4.52
CA ALA A 381 -2.73 3.76 3.74
C ALA A 381 -4.24 4.02 3.82
N GLY A 382 -5.00 3.50 2.86
CA GLY A 382 -6.44 3.64 2.85
C GLY A 382 -6.96 4.38 1.61
N GLY A 383 -6.83 3.76 0.43
CA GLY A 383 -7.46 4.20 -0.82
C GLY A 383 -6.55 4.95 -1.80
N PHE A 384 -5.25 4.81 -1.70
CA PHE A 384 -4.31 5.46 -2.62
C PHE A 384 -4.04 4.64 -3.88
N SER A 385 -3.97 5.35 -5.03
CA SER A 385 -3.68 4.74 -6.34
C SER A 385 -3.08 5.70 -7.36
N SER A 386 -2.95 6.99 -7.03
CA SER A 386 -2.50 8.01 -7.98
C SER A 386 -1.43 8.91 -7.36
N GLU A 387 -0.66 9.58 -8.21
CA GLU A 387 0.45 10.45 -7.81
C GLU A 387 0.00 11.66 -7.01
N ASP A 388 -1.17 12.23 -7.30
CA ASP A 388 -1.74 13.33 -6.52
C ASP A 388 -2.10 12.89 -5.11
N GLY A 389 -2.67 11.68 -4.96
CA GLY A 389 -2.92 11.08 -3.65
C GLY A 389 -1.63 10.87 -2.87
N VAL A 390 -0.57 10.38 -3.53
CA VAL A 390 0.76 10.22 -2.92
C VAL A 390 1.32 11.57 -2.47
N PHE A 391 1.31 12.57 -3.36
CA PHE A 391 1.78 13.93 -3.04
C PHE A 391 1.04 14.51 -1.84
N LYS A 392 -0.30 14.48 -1.88
CA LYS A 392 -1.15 15.04 -0.81
C LYS A 392 -0.93 14.32 0.53
N ALA A 393 -0.74 13.01 0.51
CA ALA A 393 -0.46 12.24 1.72
C ALA A 393 0.91 12.59 2.33
N LEU A 394 1.95 12.69 1.50
CA LEU A 394 3.26 13.13 1.93
C LEU A 394 3.21 14.55 2.50
N ALA A 395 2.57 15.48 1.79
CA ALA A 395 2.46 16.87 2.21
C ALA A 395 1.64 17.02 3.49
N LEU A 396 0.48 16.35 3.62
CA LEU A 396 -0.37 16.40 4.82
C LEU A 396 0.38 15.94 6.07
N GLY A 397 1.16 14.86 5.96
CA GLY A 397 1.90 14.27 7.07
C GLY A 397 3.34 14.80 7.25
N ALA A 398 3.82 15.73 6.41
CA ALA A 398 5.19 16.23 6.49
C ALA A 398 5.50 16.92 7.82
N PRO A 399 6.68 16.69 8.40
CA PRO A 399 7.82 15.93 7.89
C PRO A 399 7.81 14.43 8.26
N PHE A 400 6.76 13.91 8.90
CA PHE A 400 6.70 12.57 9.47
C PHE A 400 6.36 11.51 8.42
N SER A 401 5.52 11.84 7.43
CA SER A 401 5.14 10.92 6.36
C SER A 401 6.30 10.68 5.38
N LYS A 402 6.68 9.40 5.21
CA LYS A 402 7.80 8.98 4.36
C LYS A 402 7.36 8.20 3.14
N ALA A 403 6.18 7.58 3.22
CA ALA A 403 5.68 6.74 2.13
C ALA A 403 4.17 6.58 2.19
N VAL A 404 3.63 6.05 1.10
CA VAL A 404 2.23 5.67 0.97
C VAL A 404 2.15 4.16 0.73
N CYS A 405 1.38 3.48 1.57
CA CYS A 405 1.13 2.05 1.45
C CYS A 405 -0.06 1.81 0.53
N MET A 406 0.14 1.04 -0.52
CA MET A 406 -0.86 0.68 -1.50
C MET A 406 -1.12 -0.83 -1.48
N GLY A 407 -2.37 -1.26 -1.36
CA GLY A 407 -2.75 -2.66 -1.47
C GLY A 407 -3.04 -3.04 -2.92
N ARG A 408 -4.33 -2.98 -3.29
CA ARG A 408 -4.81 -3.38 -4.62
C ARG A 408 -4.12 -2.66 -5.77
N ALA A 409 -3.81 -1.38 -5.62
CA ALA A 409 -3.19 -0.58 -6.68
C ALA A 409 -1.83 -1.13 -7.15
N LEU A 410 -1.08 -1.80 -6.29
CA LEU A 410 0.16 -2.49 -6.67
C LEU A 410 -0.05 -3.97 -7.04
N MET A 411 -1.15 -4.60 -6.61
CA MET A 411 -1.50 -5.97 -7.03
C MET A 411 -2.03 -6.04 -8.47
N ILE A 412 -2.90 -5.10 -8.84
CA ILE A 412 -3.58 -5.10 -10.15
C ILE A 412 -2.60 -5.16 -11.31
N PRO A 413 -1.54 -4.34 -11.36
CA PRO A 413 -0.56 -4.41 -12.45
C PRO A 413 0.09 -5.79 -12.59
N GLY A 414 0.36 -6.47 -11.48
CA GLY A 414 0.89 -7.83 -11.47
C GLY A 414 -0.06 -8.84 -12.11
N MET A 415 -1.33 -8.79 -11.75
CA MET A 415 -2.36 -9.68 -12.30
C MET A 415 -2.67 -9.35 -13.78
N VAL A 416 -2.77 -8.07 -14.12
CA VAL A 416 -3.03 -7.62 -15.49
C VAL A 416 -1.90 -8.03 -16.42
N GLY A 417 -0.65 -7.82 -16.02
CA GLY A 417 0.49 -8.24 -16.84
C GLY A 417 0.53 -9.76 -17.06
N LYS A 418 0.16 -10.55 -16.06
CA LYS A 418 -0.04 -12.01 -16.22
C LYS A 418 -1.15 -12.33 -17.21
N ASN A 419 -2.29 -11.64 -17.14
CA ASN A 419 -3.38 -11.85 -18.09
C ASN A 419 -2.95 -11.51 -19.52
N ILE A 420 -2.24 -10.40 -19.71
CA ILE A 420 -1.70 -10.02 -21.03
C ILE A 420 -0.74 -11.10 -21.56
N ALA A 421 0.13 -11.66 -20.69
CA ALA A 421 1.00 -12.77 -21.09
C ALA A 421 0.21 -13.98 -21.62
N ASN A 422 -0.87 -14.35 -20.92
CA ASN A 422 -1.74 -15.46 -21.34
C ASN A 422 -2.46 -15.15 -22.65
N TRP A 423 -3.00 -13.94 -22.80
CA TRP A 423 -3.69 -13.55 -24.04
C TRP A 423 -2.76 -13.47 -25.25
N ILE A 424 -1.52 -13.01 -25.08
CA ILE A 424 -0.50 -13.06 -26.15
C ILE A 424 -0.27 -14.51 -26.55
N LYS A 425 -0.04 -15.40 -25.59
CA LYS A 425 0.21 -16.83 -25.82
C LYS A 425 -0.96 -17.53 -26.53
N GLU A 426 -2.19 -17.14 -26.21
CA GLU A 426 -3.41 -17.69 -26.78
C GLU A 426 -3.83 -17.02 -28.10
N GLY A 427 -3.22 -15.91 -28.49
CA GLY A 427 -3.64 -15.10 -29.64
C GLY A 427 -5.00 -14.43 -29.45
N LYS A 428 -5.38 -14.10 -28.19
CA LYS A 428 -6.70 -13.59 -27.81
C LYS A 428 -6.62 -12.24 -27.08
N LEU A 429 -5.80 -11.32 -27.55
CA LEU A 429 -5.68 -9.99 -26.97
C LEU A 429 -7.01 -9.23 -27.06
N PRO A 430 -7.54 -8.68 -25.94
CA PRO A 430 -8.67 -7.75 -25.97
C PRO A 430 -8.33 -6.49 -26.77
N ASN A 431 -9.33 -5.87 -27.42
CA ASN A 431 -9.14 -4.65 -28.21
C ASN A 431 -8.50 -3.50 -27.41
N THR A 432 -8.81 -3.40 -26.12
CA THR A 432 -8.20 -2.42 -25.20
C THR A 432 -6.69 -2.57 -25.04
N VAL A 433 -6.13 -3.72 -25.40
CA VAL A 433 -4.70 -4.00 -25.36
C VAL A 433 -4.11 -4.07 -26.76
N SER A 434 -4.77 -4.78 -27.70
CA SER A 434 -4.26 -5.02 -29.05
C SER A 434 -4.09 -3.76 -29.90
N GLN A 435 -4.77 -2.65 -29.54
CA GLN A 435 -4.52 -1.34 -30.16
C GLN A 435 -3.09 -0.82 -29.97
N PHE A 436 -2.33 -1.36 -29.01
CA PHE A 436 -0.92 -1.01 -28.75
C PHE A 436 0.07 -1.98 -29.38
N GLY A 437 -0.41 -3.03 -30.03
CA GLY A 437 0.40 -4.05 -30.67
C GLY A 437 0.04 -5.46 -30.27
N SER A 438 0.86 -6.42 -30.71
CA SER A 438 0.65 -7.85 -30.48
C SER A 438 1.81 -8.54 -29.75
N THR A 439 2.93 -7.85 -29.57
CA THR A 439 4.09 -8.38 -28.84
C THR A 439 4.30 -7.70 -27.50
N VAL A 440 5.07 -8.32 -26.63
CA VAL A 440 5.39 -7.80 -25.31
C VAL A 440 6.05 -6.41 -25.40
N GLU A 441 6.99 -6.25 -26.32
CA GLU A 441 7.76 -5.02 -26.54
C GLU A 441 6.88 -3.86 -27.01
N GLN A 442 5.86 -4.17 -27.82
CA GLN A 442 4.90 -3.15 -28.29
C GLN A 442 3.91 -2.75 -27.20
N ILE A 443 3.46 -3.71 -26.41
CA ILE A 443 2.43 -3.49 -25.38
C ILE A 443 3.03 -2.83 -24.14
N PHE A 444 4.14 -3.34 -23.61
CA PHE A 444 4.74 -2.85 -22.37
C PHE A 444 5.82 -1.80 -22.66
N VAL A 445 5.47 -0.53 -22.56
CA VAL A 445 6.36 0.61 -22.83
C VAL A 445 7.65 0.59 -22.01
N CYS A 446 7.65 -0.02 -20.83
CA CYS A 446 8.84 -0.13 -19.96
C CYS A 446 9.64 -1.42 -20.17
N TYR A 447 9.33 -2.22 -21.19
CA TYR A 447 10.02 -3.50 -21.43
C TYR A 447 11.54 -3.33 -21.58
N GLU A 448 11.98 -2.41 -22.43
CA GLU A 448 13.42 -2.16 -22.66
C GLU A 448 14.11 -1.56 -21.42
N GLU A 449 13.40 -0.75 -20.62
CA GLU A 449 13.96 -0.26 -19.36
C GLU A 449 14.21 -1.41 -18.38
N VAL A 450 13.26 -2.34 -18.24
CA VAL A 450 13.43 -3.52 -17.39
C VAL A 450 14.53 -4.44 -17.92
N LYS A 451 14.60 -4.64 -19.25
CA LYS A 451 15.64 -5.43 -19.89
C LYS A 451 17.04 -4.86 -19.61
N ASN A 452 17.19 -3.53 -19.67
CA ASN A 452 18.46 -2.87 -19.33
C ASN A 452 18.79 -3.02 -17.82
N LEU A 453 17.77 -3.07 -16.98
CA LEU A 453 17.92 -3.18 -15.53
C LEU A 453 18.36 -4.58 -15.09
N VAL A 454 17.76 -5.64 -15.67
CA VAL A 454 18.01 -7.03 -15.26
C VAL A 454 19.02 -7.74 -16.19
N GLY A 455 19.25 -7.22 -17.37
CA GLY A 455 20.13 -7.78 -18.40
C GLY A 455 19.38 -8.58 -19.47
N ALA A 456 19.92 -8.58 -20.69
CA ALA A 456 19.28 -9.19 -21.86
C ALA A 456 19.04 -10.71 -21.74
N LYS A 457 19.82 -11.41 -20.93
CA LYS A 457 19.64 -12.85 -20.69
C LYS A 457 18.56 -13.15 -19.67
N GLU A 458 18.35 -12.25 -18.71
CA GLU A 458 17.44 -12.47 -17.59
C GLU A 458 16.01 -11.98 -17.89
N ILE A 459 15.83 -11.09 -18.88
CA ILE A 459 14.50 -10.52 -19.20
C ILE A 459 13.45 -11.59 -19.54
N SER A 460 13.86 -12.69 -20.16
CA SER A 460 12.97 -13.81 -20.50
C SER A 460 12.45 -14.56 -19.26
N ASN A 461 13.11 -14.42 -18.10
CA ASN A 461 12.73 -14.99 -16.82
C ASN A 461 11.86 -14.02 -16.00
N ILE A 462 11.74 -12.76 -16.43
CA ILE A 462 10.92 -11.77 -15.72
C ILE A 462 9.44 -11.99 -16.07
N PRO A 463 8.58 -12.28 -15.08
CA PRO A 463 7.16 -12.45 -15.36
C PRO A 463 6.54 -11.10 -15.78
N LEU A 464 5.67 -11.11 -16.81
CA LEU A 464 5.12 -9.86 -17.39
C LEU A 464 4.36 -9.00 -16.36
N GLY A 465 3.75 -9.61 -15.36
CA GLY A 465 3.16 -8.86 -14.25
C GLY A 465 4.17 -8.03 -13.45
N ALA A 466 5.43 -8.47 -13.38
CA ALA A 466 6.48 -7.68 -12.76
C ALA A 466 6.82 -6.44 -13.58
N ILE A 467 6.84 -6.56 -14.91
CA ILE A 467 6.98 -5.42 -15.81
C ILE A 467 5.79 -4.46 -15.64
N GLY A 468 4.58 -4.99 -15.48
CA GLY A 468 3.39 -4.20 -15.20
C GLY A 468 3.51 -3.37 -13.91
N ILE A 469 4.01 -3.96 -12.83
CA ILE A 469 4.25 -3.24 -11.56
C ILE A 469 5.33 -2.17 -11.74
N TYR A 470 6.39 -2.48 -12.46
CA TYR A 470 7.43 -1.51 -12.79
C TYR A 470 6.84 -0.32 -13.57
N SER A 471 6.07 -0.59 -14.64
CA SER A 471 5.41 0.44 -15.44
C SER A 471 4.51 1.35 -14.60
N TYR A 472 3.69 0.75 -13.73
CA TYR A 472 2.85 1.51 -12.82
C TYR A 472 3.66 2.37 -11.83
N SER A 473 4.74 1.82 -11.29
CA SER A 473 5.64 2.57 -10.41
C SER A 473 6.31 3.75 -11.13
N GLN A 474 6.68 3.58 -12.41
CA GLN A 474 7.19 4.69 -13.24
C GLN A 474 6.12 5.75 -13.50
N LYS A 475 4.85 5.37 -13.71
CA LYS A 475 3.73 6.32 -13.81
C LYS A 475 3.61 7.18 -12.54
N ILE A 476 3.60 6.55 -11.37
CA ILE A 476 3.56 7.27 -10.09
C ILE A 476 4.79 8.18 -9.93
N LYS A 477 5.98 7.67 -10.24
CA LYS A 477 7.22 8.44 -10.14
C LYS A 477 7.17 9.72 -10.97
N VAL A 478 6.88 9.59 -12.26
CA VAL A 478 6.91 10.74 -13.20
C VAL A 478 5.80 11.73 -12.87
N GLY A 479 4.58 11.27 -12.53
CA GLY A 479 3.51 12.16 -12.10
C GLY A 479 3.84 12.91 -10.81
N LEU A 480 4.46 12.22 -9.85
CA LEU A 480 4.95 12.86 -8.63
C LEU A 480 6.03 13.92 -8.93
N GLN A 481 6.97 13.63 -9.84
CA GLN A 481 7.99 14.58 -10.29
C GLN A 481 7.35 15.85 -10.89
N GLN A 482 6.29 15.71 -11.70
CA GLN A 482 5.58 16.85 -12.28
C GLN A 482 4.90 17.71 -11.21
N LEU A 483 4.16 17.08 -10.28
CA LEU A 483 3.50 17.79 -9.17
C LEU A 483 4.52 18.51 -8.27
N MET A 484 5.63 17.83 -7.97
CA MET A 484 6.71 18.41 -7.17
C MET A 484 7.39 19.59 -7.87
N ALA A 485 7.67 19.48 -9.17
CA ALA A 485 8.22 20.60 -9.94
C ALA A 485 7.24 21.79 -9.97
N GLY A 486 5.94 21.54 -10.08
CA GLY A 486 4.87 22.55 -9.99
C GLY A 486 4.82 23.25 -8.64
N THR A 487 5.19 22.58 -7.55
CA THR A 487 5.33 23.16 -6.21
C THR A 487 6.75 23.67 -5.91
N ARG A 488 7.64 23.66 -6.91
CA ARG A 488 9.06 24.02 -6.74
C ARG A 488 9.80 23.18 -5.70
N CYS A 489 9.37 21.92 -5.51
CA CYS A 489 10.03 20.93 -4.66
C CYS A 489 10.81 19.94 -5.52
N PHE A 490 12.14 20.01 -5.52
CA PHE A 490 13.01 19.14 -6.34
C PHE A 490 13.56 17.93 -5.58
N ASN A 491 13.10 17.73 -4.36
CA ASN A 491 13.37 16.54 -3.55
C ASN A 491 12.14 16.23 -2.69
N VAL A 492 11.77 14.97 -2.59
CA VAL A 492 10.58 14.54 -1.82
C VAL A 492 10.64 14.96 -0.36
N GLY A 493 11.82 15.03 0.22
CA GLY A 493 12.05 15.43 1.62
C GLY A 493 11.74 16.90 1.94
N VAL A 494 11.50 17.75 0.92
CA VAL A 494 11.16 19.17 1.13
C VAL A 494 9.67 19.46 0.89
N ILE A 495 8.89 18.47 0.53
CA ILE A 495 7.43 18.58 0.48
C ILE A 495 6.92 18.95 1.87
N SER A 496 5.97 19.86 1.94
CA SER A 496 5.45 20.38 3.20
C SER A 496 3.93 20.62 3.13
N ARG A 497 3.33 20.83 4.28
CA ARG A 497 1.91 21.19 4.39
C ARG A 497 1.56 22.51 3.69
N LYS A 498 2.53 23.40 3.49
CA LYS A 498 2.37 24.66 2.74
C LYS A 498 2.12 24.42 1.25
N ASP A 499 2.43 23.23 0.75
CA ASP A 499 2.21 22.83 -0.64
C ASP A 499 0.78 22.34 -0.89
N LEU A 500 -0.12 22.51 0.10
CA LEU A 500 -1.54 22.15 0.03
C LEU A 500 -2.45 23.33 0.33
N MET A 501 -3.67 23.27 -0.23
CA MET A 501 -4.79 24.16 0.05
C MET A 501 -6.05 23.32 0.31
N SER A 502 -6.90 23.78 1.23
CA SER A 502 -8.24 23.20 1.44
C SER A 502 -9.27 23.84 0.51
N LEU A 503 -10.11 23.03 -0.10
CA LEU A 503 -11.19 23.47 -0.99
C LEU A 503 -12.48 23.80 -0.25
N THR A 504 -12.61 23.36 1.01
CA THR A 504 -13.79 23.58 1.84
C THR A 504 -13.38 23.93 3.28
N GLU A 505 -14.23 24.65 3.98
CA GLU A 505 -14.00 24.97 5.41
C GLU A 505 -13.97 23.72 6.30
N GLU A 506 -14.74 22.69 5.95
CA GLU A 506 -14.70 21.41 6.67
C GLU A 506 -13.31 20.78 6.57
N CYS A 507 -12.70 20.83 5.39
CA CYS A 507 -11.34 20.35 5.19
C CYS A 507 -10.32 21.16 6.00
N VAL A 508 -10.49 22.49 6.11
CA VAL A 508 -9.67 23.35 6.99
C VAL A 508 -9.77 22.90 8.44
N LYS A 509 -10.98 22.71 8.96
CA LYS A 509 -11.23 22.30 10.36
C LYS A 509 -10.56 20.97 10.69
N VAL A 510 -10.61 20.02 9.78
CA VAL A 510 -10.05 18.67 10.00
C VAL A 510 -8.54 18.64 9.80
N THR A 511 -8.03 19.31 8.77
CA THR A 511 -6.62 19.17 8.38
C THR A 511 -5.73 20.29 8.91
N GLY A 512 -6.28 21.44 9.25
CA GLY A 512 -5.52 22.65 9.53
C GLY A 512 -4.78 23.24 8.31
N ILE A 513 -5.08 22.75 7.10
CA ILE A 513 -4.57 23.32 5.85
C ILE A 513 -5.44 24.54 5.49
N PRO A 514 -4.84 25.71 5.19
CA PRO A 514 -5.61 26.91 4.91
C PRO A 514 -6.60 26.75 3.75
N TYR A 515 -7.74 27.42 3.85
CA TYR A 515 -8.67 27.57 2.73
C TYR A 515 -7.98 28.29 1.57
N LEU A 516 -8.24 27.86 0.35
CA LEU A 516 -7.54 28.34 -0.85
C LEU A 516 -7.55 29.87 -1.00
N MET A 517 -8.64 30.55 -0.61
CA MET A 517 -8.73 32.00 -0.69
C MET A 517 -7.99 32.74 0.45
N ASN A 518 -7.57 32.00 1.48
CA ASN A 518 -6.83 32.55 2.61
C ASN A 518 -5.33 32.23 2.52
N ALA A 519 -4.97 31.19 1.75
CA ALA A 519 -3.57 30.84 1.53
C ALA A 519 -2.83 32.02 0.87
N TYR A 520 -1.76 32.49 1.50
CA TYR A 520 -0.94 33.63 1.03
C TYR A 520 -1.67 34.95 0.80
N ARG A 521 -2.94 35.11 1.28
CA ARG A 521 -3.71 36.33 1.05
C ARG A 521 -3.02 37.57 1.62
N ASN A 522 -2.48 37.50 2.84
CA ASN A 522 -1.80 38.63 3.48
C ASN A 522 -0.54 39.04 2.70
N GLU A 523 0.26 38.06 2.26
CA GLU A 523 1.45 38.34 1.42
C GLU A 523 1.05 38.98 0.10
N ALA A 524 -0.04 38.50 -0.53
CA ALA A 524 -0.53 39.09 -1.77
C ALA A 524 -0.95 40.55 -1.60
N MET A 525 -1.63 40.90 -0.49
CA MET A 525 -2.00 42.27 -0.21
C MET A 525 -0.76 43.14 0.05
N GLN A 526 0.22 42.64 0.80
CA GLN A 526 1.48 43.35 1.03
C GLN A 526 2.24 43.63 -0.27
N ILE A 527 2.28 42.71 -1.21
CA ILE A 527 2.90 42.92 -2.52
C ILE A 527 2.21 44.03 -3.30
N LEU A 528 0.89 44.15 -3.18
CA LEU A 528 0.11 45.17 -3.89
C LEU A 528 0.26 46.57 -3.22
N GLU A 529 0.60 46.60 -1.94
CA GLU A 529 0.78 47.84 -1.16
C GLU A 529 2.22 48.38 -1.21
N SER A 530 3.20 47.57 -1.64
CA SER A 530 4.61 47.93 -1.81
C SER A 530 4.89 48.57 -3.17
#